data_f03ee97a64da6bc184b13ff90f9d31ea
#
_entry.id   f03ee97a64da6bc184b13ff90f9d31ea
#
_cell.length_a   1.000
_cell.length_b   1.000
_cell.length_c   1.000
_cell.angle_alpha   90.00
_cell.angle_beta   90.00
_cell.angle_gamma   90.00
#
_symmetry.space_group_name_H-M   'P 1'
#
loop_
_entity.id
_entity.type
_entity.pdbx_description
1 polymer ?
#
loop_
_entity_poly.entity_id
_entity_poly.type
_entity_poly.pdbx_seq_one_letter_code
_entity_poly.pdbx_strand_id
1 'polypeptide(L)'
;MKIKKVITFSVAVLIFSVSYYLFFSGFFSVNKLQHLLLAGGWIAPLIYLALHAFRPFSFLPSSLLVLAGGLVFDFWWGVFLCIFGFMVGSSLVYVLGKRWGDLGTLNKKYTEKAKQLTSVLKGKSKYFLASICLIPLLPSDLVSYASGASEMNFSEFFGGKLLGSMPGLILVFLSGNQIKTGDWTYLIASVLGLVILTILILLKKKDLASALGI
;
A
#
# COMPACT_ATOMS: atom_id res chain seq x y z
N MET A 1 -15.24 -13.80 -26.75
CA MET A 1 -14.95 -12.64 -25.86
C MET A 1 -15.70 -12.65 -24.53
N LYS A 2 -16.98 -13.10 -24.49
CA LYS A 2 -17.80 -13.13 -23.24
C LYS A 2 -17.29 -14.13 -22.18
N ILE A 3 -16.90 -15.35 -22.56
CA ILE A 3 -16.48 -16.42 -21.62
C ILE A 3 -15.23 -16.04 -20.83
N LYS A 4 -14.21 -15.46 -21.46
CA LYS A 4 -12.99 -15.00 -20.76
C LYS A 4 -13.32 -13.93 -19.71
N LYS A 5 -14.24 -13.00 -20.00
CA LYS A 5 -14.69 -11.99 -19.03
C LYS A 5 -15.44 -12.61 -17.85
N VAL A 6 -16.28 -13.62 -18.09
CA VAL A 6 -17.00 -14.33 -17.02
C VAL A 6 -16.03 -15.09 -16.14
N ILE A 7 -15.07 -15.84 -16.70
CA ILE A 7 -14.05 -16.56 -15.92
C ILE A 7 -13.22 -15.57 -15.07
N THR A 8 -12.75 -14.46 -15.67
CA THR A 8 -11.98 -13.45 -14.92
C THR A 8 -12.80 -12.85 -13.79
N PHE A 9 -14.09 -12.57 -14.01
CA PHE A 9 -14.99 -12.05 -12.99
C PHE A 9 -15.24 -13.08 -11.88
N SER A 10 -15.48 -14.35 -12.22
CA SER A 10 -15.68 -15.41 -11.21
C SER A 10 -14.43 -15.65 -10.37
N VAL A 11 -13.24 -15.64 -10.99
CA VAL A 11 -11.97 -15.74 -10.25
C VAL A 11 -11.76 -14.53 -9.32
N ALA A 12 -12.06 -13.32 -9.79
CA ALA A 12 -11.98 -12.12 -8.96
C ALA A 12 -12.94 -12.17 -7.77
N VAL A 13 -14.19 -12.62 -7.98
CA VAL A 13 -15.19 -12.79 -6.92
C VAL A 13 -14.73 -13.86 -5.92
N LEU A 14 -14.16 -14.97 -6.39
CA LEU A 14 -13.63 -16.02 -5.52
C LEU A 14 -12.49 -15.49 -4.65
N ILE A 15 -11.50 -14.81 -5.25
CA ILE A 15 -10.38 -14.20 -4.54
C ILE A 15 -10.91 -13.20 -3.50
N PHE A 16 -11.88 -12.38 -3.87
CA PHE A 16 -12.50 -11.40 -2.98
C PHE A 16 -13.19 -12.08 -1.79
N SER A 17 -13.99 -13.12 -2.04
CA SER A 17 -14.72 -13.84 -1.00
C SER A 17 -13.78 -14.57 -0.03
N VAL A 18 -12.72 -15.21 -0.55
CA VAL A 18 -11.69 -15.86 0.27
C VAL A 18 -10.95 -14.82 1.10
N SER A 19 -10.56 -13.69 0.51
CA SER A 19 -9.85 -12.62 1.21
C SER A 19 -10.70 -11.98 2.30
N TYR A 20 -11.99 -11.77 2.03
CA TYR A 20 -12.97 -11.27 3.00
C TYR A 20 -13.11 -12.24 4.18
N TYR A 21 -13.27 -13.54 3.89
CA TYR A 21 -13.33 -14.57 4.93
C TYR A 21 -12.06 -14.60 5.79
N LEU A 22 -10.89 -14.58 5.18
CA LEU A 22 -9.60 -14.57 5.88
C LEU A 22 -9.42 -13.32 6.75
N PHE A 23 -9.91 -12.17 6.30
CA PHE A 23 -9.88 -10.93 7.08
C PHE A 23 -10.77 -11.03 8.32
N PHE A 24 -12.03 -11.45 8.15
CA PHE A 24 -12.99 -11.54 9.26
C PHE A 24 -12.72 -12.72 10.21
N SER A 25 -12.09 -13.80 9.75
CA SER A 25 -11.68 -14.93 10.61
C SER A 25 -10.47 -14.59 11.52
N GLY A 26 -9.97 -13.33 11.47
CA GLY A 26 -8.79 -12.90 12.21
C GLY A 26 -7.51 -13.63 11.75
N PHE A 27 -7.51 -14.18 10.54
CA PHE A 27 -6.33 -14.82 9.96
C PHE A 27 -5.20 -13.82 9.77
N PHE A 28 -5.51 -12.58 9.41
CA PHE A 28 -4.55 -11.50 9.23
C PHE A 28 -4.34 -10.72 10.54
N SER A 29 -3.66 -11.32 11.49
CA SER A 29 -3.11 -10.62 12.64
C SER A 29 -1.58 -10.54 12.53
N VAL A 30 -0.98 -9.50 13.12
CA VAL A 30 0.49 -9.33 13.12
C VAL A 30 1.17 -10.58 13.65
N ASN A 31 0.64 -11.17 14.74
CA ASN A 31 1.20 -12.38 15.37
C ASN A 31 1.17 -13.59 14.41
N LYS A 32 0.07 -13.81 13.69
CA LYS A 32 -0.03 -14.92 12.73
C LYS A 32 0.89 -14.73 11.54
N LEU A 33 1.01 -13.48 11.04
CA LEU A 33 1.96 -13.16 9.97
C LEU A 33 3.41 -13.36 10.44
N GLN A 34 3.73 -12.94 11.67
CA GLN A 34 5.03 -13.19 12.28
C GLN A 34 5.32 -14.68 12.38
N HIS A 35 4.39 -15.49 12.92
CA HIS A 35 4.56 -16.95 13.01
C HIS A 35 4.72 -17.61 11.64
N LEU A 36 3.97 -17.18 10.63
CA LEU A 36 4.12 -17.67 9.25
C LEU A 36 5.51 -17.38 8.70
N LEU A 37 6.03 -16.18 8.91
CA LEU A 37 7.36 -15.81 8.44
C LEU A 37 8.45 -16.56 9.20
N LEU A 38 8.35 -16.70 10.53
CA LEU A 38 9.30 -17.46 11.34
C LEU A 38 9.31 -18.95 10.95
N ALA A 39 8.13 -19.54 10.72
CA ALA A 39 8.01 -20.93 10.26
C ALA A 39 8.64 -21.15 8.86
N GLY A 40 8.68 -20.11 8.03
CA GLY A 40 9.30 -20.13 6.71
C GLY A 40 10.84 -20.24 6.74
N GLY A 41 11.49 -19.97 7.87
CA GLY A 41 12.94 -20.05 8.01
C GLY A 41 13.68 -19.31 6.88
N TRP A 42 14.54 -20.00 6.14
CA TRP A 42 15.34 -19.40 5.07
C TRP A 42 14.51 -18.91 3.86
N ILE A 43 13.29 -19.44 3.65
CA ILE A 43 12.37 -18.98 2.59
C ILE A 43 11.47 -17.82 3.04
N ALA A 44 11.54 -17.38 4.30
CA ALA A 44 10.74 -16.28 4.83
C ALA A 44 10.80 -15.01 3.97
N PRO A 45 11.96 -14.59 3.41
CA PRO A 45 12.00 -13.43 2.52
C PRO A 45 11.12 -13.58 1.28
N LEU A 46 11.09 -14.78 0.67
CA LEU A 46 10.24 -15.04 -0.51
C LEU A 46 8.76 -15.04 -0.14
N ILE A 47 8.40 -15.64 1.00
CA ILE A 47 7.03 -15.59 1.54
C ILE A 47 6.60 -14.14 1.75
N TYR A 48 7.47 -13.32 2.35
CA TYR A 48 7.20 -11.91 2.62
C TYR A 48 6.98 -11.10 1.33
N LEU A 49 7.82 -11.30 0.31
CA LEU A 49 7.66 -10.68 -1.01
C LEU A 49 6.36 -11.13 -1.69
N ALA A 50 6.03 -12.43 -1.63
CA ALA A 50 4.78 -12.96 -2.17
C ALA A 50 3.56 -12.34 -1.47
N LEU A 51 3.57 -12.23 -0.14
CA LEU A 51 2.51 -11.58 0.62
C LEU A 51 2.34 -10.11 0.21
N HIS A 52 3.43 -9.37 0.00
CA HIS A 52 3.37 -8.00 -0.50
C HIS A 52 2.81 -7.90 -1.92
N ALA A 53 3.16 -8.81 -2.82
CA ALA A 53 2.64 -8.85 -4.18
C ALA A 53 1.14 -9.17 -4.21
N PHE A 54 0.68 -10.10 -3.37
CA PHE A 54 -0.74 -10.50 -3.29
C PHE A 54 -1.58 -9.60 -2.38
N ARG A 55 -0.97 -8.78 -1.52
CA ARG A 55 -1.65 -7.89 -0.58
C ARG A 55 -2.80 -7.07 -1.18
N PRO A 56 -2.65 -6.44 -2.37
CA PRO A 56 -3.73 -5.63 -2.92
C PRO A 56 -5.02 -6.41 -3.21
N PHE A 57 -4.89 -7.72 -3.42
CA PHE A 57 -6.01 -8.63 -3.73
C PHE A 57 -6.62 -9.25 -2.47
N SER A 58 -5.90 -9.24 -1.35
CA SER A 58 -6.31 -9.88 -0.09
C SER A 58 -6.89 -8.91 0.94
N PHE A 59 -7.04 -7.62 0.62
CA PHE A 59 -7.46 -6.57 1.57
C PHE A 59 -6.58 -6.49 2.83
N LEU A 60 -5.41 -7.09 2.80
CA LEU A 60 -4.46 -7.06 3.89
C LEU A 60 -3.89 -5.64 4.03
N PRO A 61 -4.10 -4.96 5.17
CA PRO A 61 -3.50 -3.65 5.39
C PRO A 61 -1.97 -3.72 5.29
N SER A 62 -1.38 -2.84 4.50
CA SER A 62 0.08 -2.80 4.32
C SER A 62 0.83 -2.65 5.64
N SER A 63 0.28 -1.87 6.57
CA SER A 63 0.87 -1.63 7.88
C SER A 63 1.06 -2.90 8.71
N LEU A 64 0.11 -3.85 8.66
CA LEU A 64 0.23 -5.13 9.36
C LEU A 64 1.40 -5.96 8.83
N LEU A 65 1.53 -6.01 7.50
CA LEU A 65 2.60 -6.77 6.86
C LEU A 65 3.97 -6.13 7.08
N VAL A 66 4.04 -4.80 6.99
CA VAL A 66 5.27 -4.04 7.26
C VAL A 66 5.71 -4.22 8.73
N LEU A 67 4.75 -4.14 9.67
CA LEU A 67 5.01 -4.34 11.09
C LEU A 67 5.50 -5.77 11.37
N ALA A 68 4.85 -6.78 10.79
CA ALA A 68 5.27 -8.18 10.91
C ALA A 68 6.69 -8.41 10.37
N GLY A 69 7.04 -7.76 9.25
CA GLY A 69 8.40 -7.78 8.72
C GLY A 69 9.43 -7.20 9.69
N GLY A 70 9.10 -6.08 10.36
CA GLY A 70 9.96 -5.47 11.39
C GLY A 70 10.17 -6.35 12.62
N LEU A 71 9.18 -7.19 12.97
CA LEU A 71 9.31 -8.17 14.06
C LEU A 71 10.23 -9.35 13.72
N VAL A 72 10.37 -9.69 12.43
CA VAL A 72 11.06 -10.92 11.98
C VAL A 72 12.45 -10.62 11.43
N PHE A 73 12.56 -9.67 10.51
CA PHE A 73 13.80 -9.41 9.79
C PHE A 73 14.69 -8.38 10.50
N ASP A 74 15.99 -8.45 10.23
CA ASP A 74 16.92 -7.40 10.62
C ASP A 74 16.62 -6.10 9.89
N PHE A 75 16.90 -4.96 10.52
CA PHE A 75 16.44 -3.66 10.06
C PHE A 75 16.77 -3.37 8.59
N TRP A 76 18.04 -3.40 8.21
CA TRP A 76 18.45 -3.00 6.86
C TRP A 76 17.94 -3.93 5.77
N TRP A 77 18.10 -5.24 5.98
CA TRP A 77 17.61 -6.26 5.07
C TRP A 77 16.09 -6.26 4.97
N GLY A 78 15.43 -6.16 6.09
CA GLY A 78 13.98 -6.16 6.16
C GLY A 78 13.35 -4.91 5.54
N VAL A 79 13.94 -3.72 5.73
CA VAL A 79 13.51 -2.48 5.06
C VAL A 79 13.65 -2.62 3.55
N PHE A 80 14.76 -3.18 3.05
CA PHE A 80 14.93 -3.45 1.63
C PHE A 80 13.83 -4.37 1.09
N LEU A 81 13.59 -5.51 1.73
CA LEU A 81 12.52 -6.46 1.36
C LEU A 81 11.14 -5.81 1.41
N CYS A 82 10.87 -5.00 2.43
CA CYS A 82 9.62 -4.28 2.61
C CYS A 82 9.35 -3.31 1.46
N ILE A 83 10.32 -2.44 1.14
CA ILE A 83 10.20 -1.46 0.07
C ILE A 83 10.06 -2.17 -1.28
N PHE A 84 10.89 -3.16 -1.55
CA PHE A 84 10.86 -3.90 -2.80
C PHE A 84 9.51 -4.62 -2.99
N GLY A 85 9.05 -5.37 -1.99
CA GLY A 85 7.76 -6.07 -2.03
C GLY A 85 6.58 -5.11 -2.15
N PHE A 86 6.59 -4.01 -1.39
CA PHE A 86 5.58 -2.97 -1.49
C PHE A 86 5.50 -2.37 -2.89
N MET A 87 6.64 -2.09 -3.52
CA MET A 87 6.71 -1.54 -4.87
C MET A 87 6.22 -2.55 -5.92
N VAL A 88 6.52 -3.84 -5.76
CA VAL A 88 5.98 -4.91 -6.63
C VAL A 88 4.46 -4.92 -6.56
N GLY A 89 3.87 -5.00 -5.37
CA GLY A 89 2.41 -4.97 -5.20
C GLY A 89 1.77 -3.70 -5.75
N SER A 90 2.36 -2.53 -5.48
CA SER A 90 1.88 -1.24 -6.00
C SER A 90 1.95 -1.16 -7.54
N SER A 91 3.00 -1.74 -8.15
CA SER A 91 3.16 -1.79 -9.60
C SER A 91 2.12 -2.69 -10.27
N LEU A 92 1.75 -3.80 -9.63
CA LEU A 92 0.64 -4.66 -10.11
C LEU A 92 -0.67 -3.87 -10.13
N VAL A 93 -0.98 -3.13 -9.06
CA VAL A 93 -2.20 -2.30 -9.00
C VAL A 93 -2.17 -1.16 -10.02
N TYR A 94 -1.01 -0.54 -10.26
CA TYR A 94 -0.85 0.46 -11.31
C TYR A 94 -1.16 -0.13 -12.70
N VAL A 95 -0.63 -1.33 -13.01
CA VAL A 95 -0.90 -2.00 -14.29
C VAL A 95 -2.39 -2.32 -14.45
N LEU A 96 -3.06 -2.72 -13.36
CA LEU A 96 -4.51 -2.93 -13.36
C LEU A 96 -5.26 -1.63 -13.65
N GLY A 97 -4.87 -0.51 -13.01
CA GLY A 97 -5.43 0.80 -13.27
C GLY A 97 -5.26 1.23 -14.72
N LYS A 98 -4.08 1.00 -15.31
CA LYS A 98 -3.78 1.32 -16.69
C LYS A 98 -4.59 0.48 -17.70
N ARG A 99 -4.86 -0.78 -17.36
CA ARG A 99 -5.62 -1.70 -18.26
C ARG A 99 -7.13 -1.58 -18.11
N TRP A 100 -7.61 -1.27 -16.92
CA TRP A 100 -9.04 -1.30 -16.58
C TRP A 100 -9.52 0.03 -15.98
N GLY A 101 -8.95 1.16 -16.42
CA GLY A 101 -9.15 2.51 -15.89
C GLY A 101 -10.61 2.96 -15.71
N ASP A 102 -11.58 2.27 -16.33
CA ASP A 102 -13.00 2.52 -16.09
C ASP A 102 -13.57 1.48 -15.10
N LEU A 103 -13.60 1.85 -13.82
CA LEU A 103 -14.19 1.07 -12.72
C LEU A 103 -15.73 1.06 -12.74
N GLY A 104 -16.36 1.20 -13.90
CA GLY A 104 -17.83 1.28 -14.04
C GLY A 104 -18.63 0.15 -13.37
N THR A 105 -17.97 -0.87 -12.84
CA THR A 105 -18.59 -2.04 -12.20
C THR A 105 -18.38 -2.15 -10.69
N LEU A 106 -17.59 -1.25 -10.07
CA LEU A 106 -17.33 -1.29 -8.63
C LEU A 106 -18.21 -0.30 -7.87
N ASN A 107 -18.33 -0.51 -6.55
CA ASN A 107 -19.15 0.30 -5.64
C ASN A 107 -18.96 1.81 -5.90
N LYS A 108 -20.07 2.54 -6.12
CA LYS A 108 -20.12 3.98 -6.51
C LYS A 108 -19.15 4.85 -5.69
N LYS A 109 -19.08 4.66 -4.38
CA LYS A 109 -18.24 5.49 -3.48
C LYS A 109 -16.73 5.33 -3.74
N TYR A 110 -16.26 4.12 -4.06
CA TYR A 110 -14.85 3.89 -4.43
C TYR A 110 -14.56 4.39 -5.84
N THR A 111 -15.53 4.26 -6.74
CA THR A 111 -15.43 4.74 -8.13
C THR A 111 -15.30 6.25 -8.19
N GLU A 112 -16.05 7.00 -7.38
CA GLU A 112 -15.97 8.46 -7.32
C GLU A 112 -14.61 8.94 -6.79
N LYS A 113 -14.11 8.37 -5.68
CA LYS A 113 -12.78 8.69 -5.16
C LYS A 113 -11.66 8.34 -6.13
N ALA A 114 -11.75 7.21 -6.81
CA ALA A 114 -10.79 6.82 -7.83
C ALA A 114 -10.81 7.79 -9.03
N LYS A 115 -12.00 8.19 -9.50
CA LYS A 115 -12.15 9.18 -10.59
C LYS A 115 -11.60 10.56 -10.20
N GLN A 116 -11.88 11.02 -8.99
CA GLN A 116 -11.32 12.28 -8.48
C GLN A 116 -9.79 12.24 -8.45
N LEU A 117 -9.20 11.18 -7.86
CA LEU A 117 -7.76 11.00 -7.83
C LEU A 117 -7.16 10.89 -9.24
N THR A 118 -7.82 10.18 -10.15
CA THR A 118 -7.38 10.05 -11.55
C THR A 118 -7.33 11.42 -12.24
N SER A 119 -8.35 12.25 -12.06
CA SER A 119 -8.38 13.61 -12.64
C SER A 119 -7.31 14.51 -12.03
N VAL A 120 -7.08 14.43 -10.73
CA VAL A 120 -6.05 15.18 -10.01
C VAL A 120 -4.63 14.77 -10.42
N LEU A 121 -4.41 13.48 -10.71
CA LEU A 121 -3.10 12.93 -11.09
C LEU A 121 -2.76 13.12 -12.57
N LYS A 122 -3.74 13.39 -13.43
CA LYS A 122 -3.53 13.54 -14.87
C LYS A 122 -2.53 14.66 -15.17
N GLY A 123 -1.44 14.33 -15.87
CA GLY A 123 -0.38 15.27 -16.24
C GLY A 123 0.49 15.76 -15.08
N LYS A 124 0.40 15.13 -13.89
CA LYS A 124 1.22 15.51 -12.72
C LYS A 124 2.54 14.76 -12.67
N SER A 125 3.53 15.38 -12.04
CA SER A 125 4.89 14.84 -11.89
C SER A 125 4.98 13.85 -10.72
N LYS A 126 6.08 13.08 -10.68
CA LYS A 126 6.44 12.21 -9.55
C LYS A 126 6.46 12.91 -8.19
N TYR A 127 6.87 14.18 -8.14
CA TYR A 127 6.92 14.95 -6.88
C TYR A 127 5.53 15.26 -6.34
N PHE A 128 4.54 15.48 -7.22
CA PHE A 128 3.16 15.64 -6.84
C PHE A 128 2.59 14.32 -6.28
N LEU A 129 2.84 13.20 -6.98
CA LEU A 129 2.45 11.88 -6.50
C LEU A 129 3.11 11.53 -5.15
N ALA A 130 4.41 11.83 -4.99
CA ALA A 130 5.11 11.65 -3.73
C ALA A 130 4.44 12.40 -2.58
N SER A 131 4.02 13.65 -2.83
CA SER A 131 3.31 14.46 -1.84
C SER A 131 1.97 13.84 -1.42
N ILE A 132 1.25 13.22 -2.35
CA ILE A 132 -0.01 12.50 -2.06
C ILE A 132 0.29 11.23 -1.24
N CYS A 133 1.32 10.48 -1.59
CA CYS A 133 1.69 9.24 -0.90
C CYS A 133 2.21 9.48 0.53
N LEU A 134 2.69 10.68 0.86
CA LEU A 134 3.05 11.07 2.22
C LEU A 134 1.84 11.26 3.14
N ILE A 135 0.63 11.42 2.58
CA ILE A 135 -0.59 11.60 3.36
C ILE A 135 -1.14 10.22 3.74
N PRO A 136 -1.14 9.81 5.02
CA PRO A 136 -1.51 8.46 5.43
C PRO A 136 -3.03 8.19 5.34
N LEU A 137 -3.84 9.19 5.04
CA LEU A 137 -5.31 9.09 4.95
C LEU A 137 -5.80 8.41 3.67
N LEU A 138 -4.96 8.33 2.63
CA LEU A 138 -5.36 7.74 1.36
C LEU A 138 -4.91 6.28 1.27
N PRO A 139 -5.83 5.37 0.90
CA PRO A 139 -5.45 3.99 0.65
C PRO A 139 -4.37 3.92 -0.45
N SER A 140 -3.22 3.37 -0.10
CA SER A 140 -2.04 3.28 -0.97
C SER A 140 -2.34 2.63 -2.32
N ASP A 141 -3.21 1.62 -2.32
CA ASP A 141 -3.59 0.87 -3.52
C ASP A 141 -4.52 1.68 -4.42
N LEU A 142 -5.41 2.50 -3.82
CA LEU A 142 -6.25 3.42 -4.58
C LEU A 142 -5.41 4.46 -5.33
N VAL A 143 -4.36 5.00 -4.69
CA VAL A 143 -3.42 5.93 -5.32
C VAL A 143 -2.68 5.24 -6.48
N SER A 144 -2.21 4.00 -6.29
CA SER A 144 -1.53 3.24 -7.35
C SER A 144 -2.46 2.97 -8.54
N TYR A 145 -3.71 2.58 -8.26
CA TYR A 145 -4.73 2.36 -9.30
C TYR A 145 -5.02 3.66 -10.07
N ALA A 146 -5.29 4.75 -9.36
CA ALA A 146 -5.59 6.05 -9.97
C ALA A 146 -4.41 6.58 -10.81
N SER A 147 -3.17 6.34 -10.38
CA SER A 147 -1.97 6.68 -11.16
C SER A 147 -1.93 5.93 -12.50
N GLY A 148 -2.26 4.64 -12.50
CA GLY A 148 -2.37 3.87 -13.74
C GLY A 148 -3.53 4.34 -14.64
N ALA A 149 -4.70 4.59 -14.05
CA ALA A 149 -5.88 5.05 -14.76
C ALA A 149 -5.75 6.49 -15.30
N SER A 150 -4.88 7.31 -14.70
CA SER A 150 -4.57 8.68 -15.19
C SER A 150 -3.58 8.71 -16.36
N GLU A 151 -3.14 7.52 -16.83
CA GLU A 151 -2.12 7.37 -17.88
C GLU A 151 -0.75 7.96 -17.50
N MET A 152 -0.48 8.14 -16.20
CA MET A 152 0.82 8.56 -15.71
C MET A 152 1.91 7.59 -16.21
N ASN A 153 3.07 8.10 -16.61
CA ASN A 153 4.18 7.25 -17.01
C ASN A 153 4.66 6.38 -15.85
N PHE A 154 5.03 5.12 -16.12
CA PHE A 154 5.48 4.19 -15.08
C PHE A 154 6.66 4.71 -14.29
N SER A 155 7.63 5.36 -14.93
CA SER A 155 8.78 5.97 -14.25
C SER A 155 8.37 7.08 -13.27
N GLU A 156 7.42 7.94 -13.65
CA GLU A 156 6.86 8.97 -12.77
C GLU A 156 6.09 8.36 -11.61
N PHE A 157 5.28 7.32 -11.87
CA PHE A 157 4.58 6.57 -10.84
C PHE A 157 5.57 5.91 -9.89
N PHE A 158 6.52 5.13 -10.41
CA PHE A 158 7.46 4.37 -9.59
C PHE A 158 8.30 5.29 -8.69
N GLY A 159 8.90 6.34 -9.28
CA GLY A 159 9.70 7.32 -8.53
C GLY A 159 8.86 8.08 -7.49
N GLY A 160 7.68 8.56 -7.85
CA GLY A 160 6.79 9.27 -6.94
C GLY A 160 6.28 8.39 -5.80
N LYS A 161 5.88 7.16 -6.14
CA LYS A 161 5.42 6.18 -5.15
C LYS A 161 6.51 5.79 -4.17
N LEU A 162 7.71 5.51 -4.68
CA LEU A 162 8.88 5.18 -3.86
C LEU A 162 9.21 6.32 -2.91
N LEU A 163 9.43 7.53 -3.43
CA LEU A 163 9.79 8.70 -2.62
C LEU A 163 8.74 9.04 -1.55
N GLY A 164 7.45 8.96 -1.92
CA GLY A 164 6.37 9.31 -1.00
C GLY A 164 6.06 8.24 0.04
N SER A 165 6.23 6.96 -0.29
CA SER A 165 5.90 5.87 0.64
C SER A 165 7.07 5.47 1.55
N MET A 166 8.32 5.67 1.12
CA MET A 166 9.53 5.28 1.87
C MET A 166 9.54 5.75 3.33
N PRO A 167 9.33 7.03 3.65
CA PRO A 167 9.39 7.47 5.03
C PRO A 167 8.38 6.74 5.94
N GLY A 168 7.14 6.60 5.46
CA GLY A 168 6.10 5.89 6.20
C GLY A 168 6.40 4.40 6.38
N LEU A 169 6.88 3.73 5.32
CA LEU A 169 7.26 2.31 5.39
C LEU A 169 8.39 2.07 6.38
N ILE A 170 9.45 2.90 6.34
CA ILE A 170 10.59 2.80 7.24
C ILE A 170 10.14 2.99 8.70
N LEU A 171 9.29 3.97 8.97
CA LEU A 171 8.81 4.25 10.32
C LEU A 171 7.93 3.12 10.87
N VAL A 172 7.02 2.56 10.07
CA VAL A 172 6.20 1.42 10.50
C VAL A 172 7.06 0.17 10.68
N PHE A 173 8.05 -0.05 9.80
CA PHE A 173 8.98 -1.17 9.93
C PHE A 173 9.84 -1.05 11.19
N LEU A 174 10.37 0.15 11.45
CA LEU A 174 11.13 0.46 12.66
C LEU A 174 10.28 0.20 13.92
N SER A 175 9.00 0.57 13.89
CA SER A 175 8.08 0.29 15.01
C SER A 175 8.00 -1.21 15.32
N GLY A 176 7.92 -2.07 14.29
CA GLY A 176 7.97 -3.53 14.48
C GLY A 176 9.31 -4.00 15.08
N ASN A 177 10.42 -3.46 14.61
CA ASN A 177 11.74 -3.78 15.11
C ASN A 177 11.93 -3.35 16.58
N GLN A 178 11.41 -2.20 16.97
CA GLN A 178 11.46 -1.70 18.34
C GLN A 178 10.57 -2.50 19.30
N ILE A 179 9.41 -2.97 18.86
CA ILE A 179 8.57 -3.88 19.65
C ILE A 179 9.35 -5.17 19.97
N LYS A 180 10.14 -5.69 19.01
CA LYS A 180 11.01 -6.86 19.21
C LYS A 180 12.07 -6.62 20.29
N THR A 181 12.63 -5.42 20.36
CA THR A 181 13.70 -5.05 21.32
C THR A 181 13.18 -4.53 22.66
N GLY A 182 11.87 -4.23 22.76
CA GLY A 182 11.26 -3.64 23.96
C GLY A 182 11.56 -2.15 24.18
N ASP A 183 12.12 -1.46 23.18
CA ASP A 183 12.46 -0.04 23.26
C ASP A 183 11.34 0.83 22.68
N TRP A 184 10.51 1.40 23.54
CA TRP A 184 9.36 2.22 23.17
C TRP A 184 9.71 3.67 22.80
N THR A 185 10.92 4.12 23.12
CA THR A 185 11.33 5.53 22.93
C THR A 185 11.30 5.93 21.46
N TYR A 186 11.87 5.11 20.59
CA TYR A 186 11.89 5.37 19.15
C TYR A 186 10.52 5.16 18.50
N LEU A 187 9.68 4.29 19.05
CA LEU A 187 8.31 4.09 18.57
C LEU A 187 7.48 5.37 18.75
N ILE A 188 7.53 5.97 19.92
CA ILE A 188 6.84 7.25 20.21
C ILE A 188 7.39 8.35 19.31
N ALA A 189 8.71 8.47 19.19
CA ALA A 189 9.36 9.47 18.34
C ALA A 189 8.96 9.31 16.86
N SER A 190 8.89 8.06 16.36
CA SER A 190 8.50 7.78 14.97
C SER A 190 7.04 8.13 14.67
N VAL A 191 6.13 7.80 15.58
CA VAL A 191 4.70 8.16 15.45
C VAL A 191 4.52 9.68 15.48
N LEU A 192 5.17 10.37 16.43
CA LEU A 192 5.14 11.84 16.50
C LEU A 192 5.72 12.47 15.22
N GLY A 193 6.83 11.95 14.72
CA GLY A 193 7.44 12.42 13.46
C GLY A 193 6.50 12.28 12.26
N LEU A 194 5.78 11.16 12.14
CA LEU A 194 4.76 10.97 11.10
C LEU A 194 3.59 11.95 11.21
N VAL A 195 3.09 12.14 12.42
CA VAL A 195 2.00 13.10 12.69
C VAL A 195 2.43 14.51 12.33
N ILE A 196 3.59 14.95 12.78
CA ILE A 196 4.15 16.29 12.50
C ILE A 196 4.35 16.45 10.99
N LEU A 197 4.97 15.47 10.30
CA LEU A 197 5.18 15.52 8.86
C LEU A 197 3.86 15.64 8.10
N THR A 198 2.84 14.87 8.51
CA THR A 198 1.51 14.93 7.91
C THR A 198 0.88 16.30 8.09
N ILE A 199 0.93 16.87 9.30
CA ILE A 199 0.39 18.21 9.60
C ILE A 199 1.11 19.27 8.75
N LEU A 200 2.44 19.23 8.68
CA LEU A 200 3.23 20.17 7.87
C LEU A 200 2.88 20.13 6.39
N ILE A 201 2.66 18.93 5.83
CA ILE A 201 2.26 18.77 4.43
C ILE A 201 0.86 19.33 4.20
N LEU A 202 -0.09 19.06 5.08
CA LEU A 202 -1.47 19.58 4.98
C LEU A 202 -1.51 21.10 5.11
N LEU A 203 -0.75 21.67 6.04
CA LEU A 203 -0.68 23.12 6.22
C LEU A 203 -0.03 23.84 5.03
N LYS A 204 0.99 23.23 4.41
CA LYS A 204 1.74 23.87 3.31
C LYS A 204 1.04 23.75 1.95
N LYS A 205 0.06 22.84 1.80
CA LYS A 205 -0.66 22.58 0.54
C LYS A 205 -2.18 22.64 0.73
N LYS A 206 -2.72 23.85 1.05
CA LYS A 206 -4.18 24.09 1.07
C LYS A 206 -4.87 23.61 -0.21
N ASP A 207 -4.21 23.76 -1.36
CA ASP A 207 -4.72 23.28 -2.66
C ASP A 207 -4.81 21.75 -2.74
N LEU A 208 -3.94 21.03 -2.04
CA LEU A 208 -3.99 19.58 -1.99
C LEU A 208 -5.13 19.07 -1.10
N ALA A 209 -5.37 19.75 0.01
CA ALA A 209 -6.48 19.45 0.92
C ALA A 209 -7.83 19.68 0.23
N SER A 210 -7.99 20.82 -0.47
CA SER A 210 -9.20 21.12 -1.23
C SER A 210 -9.42 20.15 -2.41
N ALA A 211 -8.36 19.73 -3.09
CA ALA A 211 -8.44 18.76 -4.20
C ALA A 211 -8.79 17.34 -3.72
N LEU A 212 -8.51 17.02 -2.45
CA LEU A 212 -8.80 15.72 -1.84
C LEU A 212 -10.12 15.69 -1.06
N GLY A 213 -10.79 16.86 -0.93
CA GLY A 213 -12.06 17.00 -0.20
C GLY A 213 -11.90 16.79 1.32
N ILE A 214 -10.74 17.18 1.89
CA ILE A 214 -10.40 17.10 3.32
C ILE A 214 -10.31 18.51 3.90
#